data_ec82d626d46c49ed73465fab89d040b0
#
_entry.id   ec82d626d46c49ed73465fab89d040b0
#
_cell.length_a   1.000
_cell.length_b   1.000
_cell.length_c   1.000
_cell.angle_alpha   90.00
_cell.angle_beta   90.00
_cell.angle_gamma   90.00
#
_symmetry.space_group_name_H-M   'P 1'
#
loop_
_entity.id
_entity.type
_entity.pdbx_description
1 polymer ?
#
loop_
_entity_poly.entity_id
_entity_poly.type
_entity_poly.pdbx_seq_one_letter_code
_entity_poly.pdbx_strand_id
1 'polypeptide(L)'
;MLYEFEQLITALPIPVAINRGAYYMSNWIGMLDAVRESRTLPSFFPADLAIPMVAPDDLGAAAARRLLTPATDVGIIHVEGPQRYTSRDVAAAFAEVLGIAVNVEEIPRKNWERTFLGFGFSEPAANSYACMTATVIDEASDQPTDYERGPTRLQEYISANFQSQRT
;
A
#
# COMPACT_ATOMS: atom_id res chain seq x y z
N MET A 1 9.94 -11.66 -8.78
CA MET A 1 10.48 -10.46 -9.48
C MET A 1 11.18 -9.49 -8.52
N LEU A 2 10.50 -8.81 -7.56
CA LEU A 2 11.19 -7.87 -6.63
C LEU A 2 12.24 -8.58 -5.76
N TYR A 3 11.93 -9.74 -5.21
CA TYR A 3 12.87 -10.54 -4.42
C TYR A 3 14.13 -10.93 -5.22
N GLU A 4 13.98 -11.37 -6.44
CA GLU A 4 15.12 -11.70 -7.33
C GLU A 4 15.97 -10.47 -7.62
N PHE A 5 15.34 -9.31 -7.85
CA PHE A 5 16.03 -8.05 -8.00
C PHE A 5 16.84 -7.69 -6.75
N GLU A 6 16.26 -7.79 -5.56
CA GLU A 6 16.97 -7.57 -4.30
C GLU A 6 18.19 -8.51 -4.16
N GLN A 7 18.06 -9.79 -4.50
CA GLN A 7 19.18 -10.74 -4.48
C GLN A 7 20.31 -10.31 -5.44
N LEU A 8 19.95 -9.82 -6.63
CA LEU A 8 20.94 -9.37 -7.61
C LEU A 8 21.70 -8.14 -7.12
N ILE A 9 20.99 -7.12 -6.59
CA ILE A 9 21.64 -5.88 -6.14
C ILE A 9 22.47 -6.10 -4.87
N THR A 10 22.03 -6.95 -3.94
CA THR A 10 22.79 -7.25 -2.72
C THR A 10 24.05 -8.07 -2.97
N ALA A 11 24.15 -8.76 -4.12
CA ALA A 11 25.37 -9.47 -4.55
C ALA A 11 26.44 -8.53 -5.12
N LEU A 12 26.14 -7.26 -5.36
CA LEU A 12 27.10 -6.28 -5.89
C LEU A 12 28.11 -5.88 -4.81
N PRO A 13 29.37 -5.57 -5.19
CA PRO A 13 30.42 -5.14 -4.26
C PRO A 13 30.30 -3.66 -3.89
N ILE A 14 29.08 -3.20 -3.59
CA ILE A 14 28.76 -1.83 -3.17
C ILE A 14 27.83 -1.86 -1.95
N PRO A 15 27.84 -0.82 -1.10
CA PRO A 15 26.85 -0.69 -0.03
C PRO A 15 25.43 -0.61 -0.61
N VAL A 16 24.52 -1.48 -0.16
CA VAL A 16 23.14 -1.51 -0.62
C VAL A 16 22.20 -1.29 0.55
N ALA A 17 21.32 -0.30 0.41
CA ALA A 17 20.25 0.00 1.35
C ALA A 17 18.88 -0.20 0.65
N ILE A 18 18.02 -1.04 1.21
CA ILE A 18 16.71 -1.38 0.67
C ILE A 18 15.64 -0.92 1.65
N ASN A 19 14.69 -0.11 1.18
CA ASN A 19 13.52 0.29 1.93
C ASN A 19 12.31 -0.49 1.39
N ARG A 20 11.82 -1.44 2.17
CA ARG A 20 10.57 -2.16 1.85
C ARG A 20 9.41 -1.38 2.42
N GLY A 21 8.69 -0.65 1.56
CA GLY A 21 7.46 0.04 1.94
C GLY A 21 6.31 -0.95 2.11
N ALA A 22 5.48 -0.73 3.12
CA ALA A 22 4.21 -1.41 3.30
C ALA A 22 3.23 -1.07 2.16
N TYR A 23 1.97 -1.52 2.23
CA TYR A 23 0.97 -1.21 1.22
C TYR A 23 0.76 0.31 1.09
N TYR A 24 0.87 0.84 -0.13
CA TYR A 24 0.84 2.29 -0.33
C TYR A 24 -0.57 2.85 -0.17
N MET A 25 -0.73 3.86 0.68
CA MET A 25 -1.99 4.58 0.86
C MET A 25 -2.48 5.20 -0.46
N SER A 26 -1.57 5.55 -1.38
CA SER A 26 -1.91 6.07 -2.71
C SER A 26 -2.70 5.10 -3.59
N ASN A 27 -2.59 3.80 -3.36
CA ASN A 27 -3.37 2.81 -4.12
C ASN A 27 -4.88 2.99 -3.94
N TRP A 28 -5.31 3.48 -2.78
CA TRP A 28 -6.72 3.77 -2.51
C TRP A 28 -7.21 5.04 -3.18
N ILE A 29 -6.36 6.07 -3.31
CA ILE A 29 -6.75 7.36 -3.90
C ILE A 29 -7.24 7.21 -5.34
N GLY A 30 -6.66 6.30 -6.11
CA GLY A 30 -7.11 6.00 -7.48
C GLY A 30 -8.56 5.48 -7.58
N MET A 31 -9.17 5.06 -6.47
CA MET A 31 -10.55 4.57 -6.41
C MET A 31 -11.56 5.64 -6.01
N LEU A 32 -11.11 6.85 -5.66
CA LEU A 32 -11.95 7.89 -5.05
C LEU A 32 -13.15 8.28 -5.92
N ASP A 33 -12.95 8.47 -7.23
CA ASP A 33 -14.04 8.85 -8.14
C ASP A 33 -15.06 7.72 -8.32
N ALA A 34 -14.59 6.49 -8.48
CA ALA A 34 -15.46 5.32 -8.57
C ALA A 34 -16.27 5.11 -7.29
N VAL A 35 -15.66 5.33 -6.12
CA VAL A 35 -16.33 5.26 -4.82
C VAL A 35 -17.35 6.38 -4.66
N ARG A 36 -17.05 7.59 -5.15
CA ARG A 36 -18.00 8.72 -5.13
C ARG A 36 -19.28 8.41 -5.90
N GLU A 37 -19.16 7.72 -7.03
CA GLU A 37 -20.29 7.35 -7.89
C GLU A 37 -21.08 6.15 -7.35
N SER A 38 -20.36 5.09 -6.98
CA SER A 38 -20.96 3.80 -6.59
C SER A 38 -21.31 3.70 -5.11
N ARG A 39 -20.73 4.55 -4.26
CA ARG A 39 -20.76 4.46 -2.78
C ARG A 39 -20.20 3.14 -2.24
N THR A 40 -19.35 2.48 -3.04
CA THR A 40 -18.79 1.18 -2.72
C THR A 40 -17.28 1.20 -2.96
N LEU A 41 -16.52 0.79 -1.95
CA LEU A 41 -15.08 0.58 -2.04
C LEU A 41 -14.80 -0.90 -2.36
N PRO A 42 -14.37 -1.22 -3.59
CA PRO A 42 -13.93 -2.57 -3.89
C PRO A 42 -12.62 -2.85 -3.17
N SER A 43 -12.53 -4.00 -2.51
CA SER A 43 -11.33 -4.42 -1.77
C SER A 43 -10.92 -5.83 -2.13
N PHE A 44 -9.63 -6.02 -2.41
CA PHE A 44 -9.01 -7.33 -2.56
C PHE A 44 -8.66 -7.95 -1.19
N PHE A 45 -8.65 -7.15 -0.13
CA PHE A 45 -8.40 -7.60 1.23
C PHE A 45 -9.72 -7.85 1.97
N PRO A 46 -9.78 -8.85 2.88
CA PRO A 46 -10.90 -8.98 3.80
C PRO A 46 -11.16 -7.66 4.54
N ALA A 47 -12.44 -7.30 4.69
CA ALA A 47 -12.84 -5.99 5.19
C ALA A 47 -12.26 -5.64 6.57
N ASP A 48 -12.08 -6.66 7.40
CA ASP A 48 -11.62 -6.55 8.80
C ASP A 48 -10.13 -6.92 8.97
N LEU A 49 -9.41 -7.26 7.89
CA LEU A 49 -7.98 -7.54 7.95
C LEU A 49 -7.21 -6.23 8.04
N ALA A 50 -6.51 -6.03 9.16
CA ALA A 50 -5.63 -4.88 9.34
C ALA A 50 -4.28 -5.15 8.70
N ILE A 51 -3.94 -4.40 7.64
CA ILE A 51 -2.67 -4.49 6.92
C ILE A 51 -1.80 -3.26 7.20
N PRO A 52 -0.46 -3.42 7.18
CA PRO A 52 0.44 -2.28 7.25
C PRO A 52 0.30 -1.43 5.99
N MET A 53 0.16 -0.12 6.16
CA MET A 53 0.10 0.85 5.07
C MET A 53 1.10 1.96 5.29
N VAL A 54 1.60 2.59 4.23
CA VAL A 54 2.54 3.70 4.29
C VAL A 54 2.16 4.81 3.31
N ALA A 55 2.30 6.06 3.73
CA ALA A 55 2.25 7.20 2.83
C ALA A 55 3.53 7.25 1.98
N PRO A 56 3.46 7.47 0.65
CA PRO A 56 4.65 7.57 -0.19
C PRO A 56 5.68 8.61 0.30
N ASP A 57 5.22 9.73 0.85
CA ASP A 57 6.10 10.78 1.38
C ASP A 57 6.88 10.32 2.61
N ASP A 58 6.28 9.51 3.48
CA ASP A 58 6.97 8.93 4.63
C ASP A 58 8.06 7.96 4.19
N LEU A 59 7.78 7.12 3.18
CA LEU A 59 8.77 6.24 2.59
C LEU A 59 9.91 7.04 1.92
N GLY A 60 9.57 8.13 1.23
CA GLY A 60 10.54 9.07 0.66
C GLY A 60 11.43 9.71 1.74
N ALA A 61 10.84 10.11 2.88
CA ALA A 61 11.58 10.67 4.01
C ALA A 61 12.54 9.63 4.63
N ALA A 62 12.13 8.37 4.75
CA ALA A 62 12.99 7.28 5.20
C ALA A 62 14.18 7.08 4.23
N ALA A 63 13.92 7.07 2.92
CA ALA A 63 14.94 6.95 1.90
C ALA A 63 15.92 8.13 1.95
N ALA A 64 15.43 9.37 2.08
CA ALA A 64 16.27 10.57 2.17
C ALA A 64 17.17 10.52 3.41
N ARG A 65 16.68 10.11 4.57
CA ARG A 65 17.51 9.94 5.78
C ARG A 65 18.66 8.98 5.54
N ARG A 66 18.38 7.81 4.94
CA ARG A 66 19.41 6.81 4.65
C ARG A 66 20.47 7.30 3.65
N LEU A 67 20.07 8.10 2.68
CA LEU A 67 21.03 8.72 1.72
C LEU A 67 21.93 9.76 2.38
N LEU A 68 21.49 10.39 3.47
CA LEU A 68 22.25 11.40 4.22
C LEU A 68 23.10 10.79 5.35
N THR A 69 22.90 9.51 5.66
CA THR A 69 23.72 8.79 6.66
C THR A 69 25.02 8.26 6.05
N PRO A 70 26.02 7.88 6.88
CA PRO A 70 27.24 7.24 6.37
C PRO A 70 26.90 5.98 5.55
N ALA A 71 27.77 5.63 4.59
CA ALA A 71 27.63 4.43 3.76
C ALA A 71 27.61 3.09 4.53
N THR A 72 27.60 3.13 5.85
CA THR A 72 27.41 1.98 6.75
C THR A 72 25.94 1.67 7.04
N ASP A 73 25.00 2.56 6.71
CA ASP A 73 23.57 2.28 6.79
C ASP A 73 23.12 1.45 5.57
N VAL A 74 23.33 0.15 5.68
CA VAL A 74 23.06 -0.85 4.64
C VAL A 74 22.00 -1.85 5.10
N GLY A 75 21.58 -2.69 4.15
CA GLY A 75 20.60 -3.75 4.42
C GLY A 75 19.17 -3.29 4.28
N ILE A 76 18.26 -4.14 4.75
CA ILE A 76 16.81 -3.98 4.55
C ILE A 76 16.20 -3.34 5.78
N ILE A 77 15.36 -2.31 5.57
CA ILE A 77 14.42 -1.81 6.57
C ILE A 77 13.00 -1.94 6.03
N HIS A 78 12.05 -2.16 6.92
CA HIS A 78 10.63 -2.12 6.63
C HIS A 78 10.06 -0.78 7.07
N VAL A 79 9.22 -0.16 6.24
CA VAL A 79 8.62 1.16 6.53
C VAL A 79 7.10 1.04 6.44
N GLU A 80 6.42 1.35 7.53
CA GLU A 80 4.94 1.44 7.57
C GLU A 80 4.50 2.76 8.20
N GLY A 81 3.21 3.08 8.11
CA GLY A 81 2.60 4.21 8.81
C GLY A 81 2.46 3.98 10.32
N PRO A 82 1.83 4.92 11.03
CA PRO A 82 1.77 4.90 12.49
C PRO A 82 0.97 3.73 13.06
N GLN A 83 0.06 3.17 12.29
CA GLN A 83 -0.76 2.00 12.64
C GLN A 83 -1.17 1.21 11.39
N ARG A 84 -1.70 0.01 11.60
CA ARG A 84 -2.30 -0.81 10.55
C ARG A 84 -3.76 -0.44 10.36
N TYR A 85 -4.27 -0.58 9.14
CA TYR A 85 -5.62 -0.18 8.76
C TYR A 85 -6.33 -1.30 8.02
N THR A 86 -7.63 -1.35 8.22
CA THR A 86 -8.55 -2.25 7.51
C THR A 86 -9.15 -1.55 6.28
N SER A 87 -9.76 -2.32 5.37
CA SER A 87 -10.54 -1.73 4.27
C SER A 87 -11.74 -0.94 4.79
N ARG A 88 -12.27 -1.26 5.98
CA ARG A 88 -13.32 -0.45 6.64
C ARG A 88 -12.80 0.91 7.09
N ASP A 89 -11.56 1.00 7.57
CA ASP A 89 -10.96 2.28 7.93
C ASP A 89 -10.78 3.16 6.68
N VAL A 90 -10.41 2.56 5.54
CA VAL A 90 -10.33 3.27 4.25
C VAL A 90 -11.71 3.78 3.83
N ALA A 91 -12.74 2.93 3.89
CA ALA A 91 -14.11 3.31 3.56
C ALA A 91 -14.63 4.43 4.48
N ALA A 92 -14.32 4.37 5.77
CA ALA A 92 -14.66 5.43 6.74
C ALA A 92 -13.96 6.76 6.40
N ALA A 93 -12.68 6.72 6.05
CA ALA A 93 -11.96 7.93 5.63
C ALA A 93 -12.52 8.52 4.33
N PHE A 94 -12.92 7.69 3.35
CA PHE A 94 -13.61 8.15 2.15
C PHE A 94 -14.98 8.73 2.46
N ALA A 95 -15.76 8.08 3.34
CA ALA A 95 -17.07 8.59 3.76
C ALA A 95 -16.98 10.00 4.38
N GLU A 96 -15.94 10.23 5.18
CA GLU A 96 -15.69 11.53 5.81
C GLU A 96 -15.42 12.64 4.77
N VAL A 97 -14.49 12.41 3.83
CA VAL A 97 -14.12 13.43 2.84
C VAL A 97 -15.19 13.65 1.77
N LEU A 98 -15.97 12.60 1.43
CA LEU A 98 -17.03 12.67 0.42
C LEU A 98 -18.36 13.13 1.00
N GLY A 99 -18.57 13.07 2.32
CA GLY A 99 -19.83 13.38 2.97
C GLY A 99 -20.96 12.37 2.65
N ILE A 100 -20.62 11.13 2.32
CA ILE A 100 -21.56 10.05 1.95
C ILE A 100 -21.19 8.76 2.68
N ALA A 101 -22.16 7.87 2.86
CA ALA A 101 -21.87 6.51 3.34
C ALA A 101 -21.11 5.71 2.26
N VAL A 102 -20.06 4.99 2.65
CA VAL A 102 -19.27 4.12 1.78
C VAL A 102 -19.26 2.70 2.35
N ASN A 103 -19.66 1.74 1.54
CA ASN A 103 -19.63 0.33 1.90
C ASN A 103 -18.37 -0.33 1.34
N VAL A 104 -17.87 -1.37 2.01
CA VAL A 104 -16.79 -2.22 1.48
C VAL A 104 -17.40 -3.40 0.73
N GLU A 105 -16.93 -3.66 -0.47
CA GLU A 105 -17.25 -4.87 -1.25
C GLU A 105 -15.97 -5.69 -1.44
N GLU A 106 -15.92 -6.86 -0.82
CA GLU A 106 -14.79 -7.77 -0.98
C GLU A 106 -14.85 -8.46 -2.34
N ILE A 107 -13.76 -8.34 -3.11
CA ILE A 107 -13.63 -9.02 -4.39
C ILE A 107 -13.18 -10.47 -4.13
N PRO A 108 -14.00 -11.48 -4.48
CA PRO A 108 -13.62 -12.86 -4.28
C PRO A 108 -12.31 -13.21 -4.99
N ARG A 109 -11.42 -14.00 -4.34
CA ARG A 109 -10.09 -14.35 -4.84
C ARG A 109 -10.11 -14.86 -6.29
N LYS A 110 -11.08 -15.69 -6.64
CA LYS A 110 -11.27 -16.22 -8.01
C LYS A 110 -11.52 -15.15 -9.09
N ASN A 111 -11.83 -13.92 -8.69
CA ASN A 111 -12.12 -12.81 -9.58
C ASN A 111 -10.95 -11.82 -9.70
N TRP A 112 -9.88 -11.95 -8.92
CA TRP A 112 -8.83 -10.95 -8.81
C TRP A 112 -8.16 -10.64 -10.14
N GLU A 113 -7.62 -11.65 -10.83
CA GLU A 113 -6.96 -11.47 -12.13
C GLU A 113 -7.89 -10.76 -13.13
N ARG A 114 -9.14 -11.23 -13.24
CA ARG A 114 -10.12 -10.60 -14.13
C ARG A 114 -10.38 -9.14 -13.76
N THR A 115 -10.43 -8.82 -12.47
CA THR A 115 -10.64 -7.46 -12.00
C THR A 115 -9.44 -6.58 -12.32
N PHE A 116 -8.21 -7.05 -12.11
CA PHE A 116 -7.00 -6.32 -12.51
C PHE A 116 -6.92 -6.09 -14.01
N LEU A 117 -7.29 -7.10 -14.82
CA LEU A 117 -7.40 -6.94 -16.28
C LEU A 117 -8.42 -5.85 -16.64
N GLY A 118 -9.57 -5.80 -15.95
CA GLY A 118 -10.58 -4.76 -16.10
C GLY A 118 -10.07 -3.36 -15.74
N PHE A 119 -9.09 -3.24 -14.85
CA PHE A 119 -8.39 -1.98 -14.54
C PHE A 119 -7.29 -1.62 -15.56
N GLY A 120 -7.14 -2.40 -16.64
CA GLY A 120 -6.17 -2.14 -17.71
C GLY A 120 -4.78 -2.73 -17.48
N PHE A 121 -4.61 -3.60 -16.49
CA PHE A 121 -3.35 -4.31 -16.28
C PHE A 121 -3.13 -5.34 -17.40
N SER A 122 -1.87 -5.56 -17.78
CA SER A 122 -1.51 -6.71 -18.63
C SER A 122 -1.69 -8.03 -17.87
N GLU A 123 -1.86 -9.15 -18.57
CA GLU A 123 -1.97 -10.48 -17.92
C GLU A 123 -0.82 -10.78 -16.93
N PRO A 124 0.47 -10.55 -17.26
CA PRO A 124 1.55 -10.78 -16.31
C PRO A 124 1.45 -9.88 -15.07
N ALA A 125 1.02 -8.62 -15.25
CA ALA A 125 0.83 -7.70 -14.13
C ALA A 125 -0.36 -8.13 -13.26
N ALA A 126 -1.50 -8.46 -13.85
CA ALA A 126 -2.70 -8.93 -13.13
C ALA A 126 -2.39 -10.16 -12.28
N ASN A 127 -1.69 -11.15 -12.84
CA ASN A 127 -1.24 -12.34 -12.10
C ASN A 127 -0.27 -11.96 -10.95
N SER A 128 0.70 -11.09 -11.23
CA SER A 128 1.67 -10.66 -10.20
C SER A 128 0.98 -9.95 -9.03
N TYR A 129 0.02 -9.06 -9.30
CA TYR A 129 -0.74 -8.36 -8.27
C TYR A 129 -1.65 -9.31 -7.49
N ALA A 130 -2.30 -10.27 -8.15
CA ALA A 130 -3.10 -11.28 -7.48
C ALA A 130 -2.25 -12.15 -6.54
N CYS A 131 -1.07 -12.60 -6.98
CA CYS A 131 -0.13 -13.35 -6.14
C CYS A 131 0.38 -12.52 -4.96
N MET A 132 0.75 -11.25 -5.18
CA MET A 132 1.18 -10.34 -4.12
C MET A 132 0.08 -10.16 -3.06
N THR A 133 -1.16 -9.93 -3.49
CA THR A 133 -2.30 -9.78 -2.59
C THR A 133 -2.55 -11.05 -1.79
N ALA A 134 -2.45 -12.22 -2.45
CA ALA A 134 -2.57 -13.51 -1.78
C ALA A 134 -1.51 -13.68 -0.67
N THR A 135 -0.25 -13.38 -0.98
CA THR A 135 0.85 -13.45 0.00
C THR A 135 0.59 -12.55 1.20
N VAL A 136 0.16 -11.30 0.98
CA VAL A 136 -0.15 -10.37 2.09
C VAL A 136 -1.24 -10.90 3.01
N ILE A 137 -2.25 -11.59 2.46
CA ILE A 137 -3.36 -12.15 3.25
C ILE A 137 -2.94 -13.45 3.93
N ASP A 138 -2.32 -14.36 3.20
CA ASP A 138 -2.02 -15.72 3.65
C ASP A 138 -0.87 -15.70 4.69
N GLU A 139 0.07 -14.75 4.57
CA GLU A 139 1.23 -14.58 5.46
C GLU A 139 1.06 -13.40 6.43
N ALA A 140 -0.18 -12.96 6.70
CA ALA A 140 -0.43 -11.80 7.56
C ALA A 140 0.14 -11.97 8.98
N SER A 141 0.24 -13.21 9.49
CA SER A 141 0.85 -13.54 10.78
C SER A 141 2.38 -13.48 10.77
N ASP A 142 3.01 -13.64 9.61
CA ASP A 142 4.47 -13.72 9.45
C ASP A 142 5.09 -12.37 9.05
N GLN A 143 4.28 -11.31 9.04
CA GLN A 143 4.76 -9.97 8.73
C GLN A 143 5.80 -9.51 9.76
N PRO A 144 6.85 -8.78 9.32
CA PRO A 144 7.80 -8.18 10.23
C PRO A 144 7.09 -7.38 11.32
N THR A 145 7.61 -7.46 12.55
CA THR A 145 7.07 -6.70 13.70
C THR A 145 7.87 -5.43 13.98
N ASP A 146 9.07 -5.35 13.41
CA ASP A 146 9.97 -4.20 13.55
C ASP A 146 9.95 -3.37 12.27
N TYR A 147 9.15 -2.30 12.30
CA TYR A 147 9.01 -1.34 11.21
C TYR A 147 9.52 0.02 11.65
N GLU A 148 10.18 0.72 10.75
CA GLU A 148 10.32 2.17 10.84
C GLU A 148 8.95 2.81 10.55
N ARG A 149 8.47 3.67 11.46
CA ARG A 149 7.13 4.22 11.36
C ARG A 149 7.14 5.65 10.84
N GLY A 150 6.42 5.85 9.73
CA GLY A 150 6.08 7.19 9.25
C GLY A 150 4.95 7.80 10.10
N PRO A 151 4.87 9.13 10.20
CA PRO A 151 3.86 9.82 11.00
C PRO A 151 2.49 9.93 10.34
N THR A 152 2.38 9.80 9.02
CA THR A 152 1.17 10.13 8.27
C THR A 152 0.06 9.11 8.49
N ARG A 153 -1.07 9.57 9.03
CA ARG A 153 -2.27 8.77 9.23
C ARG A 153 -3.08 8.64 7.92
N LEU A 154 -3.80 7.53 7.78
CA LEU A 154 -4.63 7.25 6.60
C LEU A 154 -5.65 8.38 6.33
N GLN A 155 -6.38 8.84 7.35
CA GLN A 155 -7.37 9.91 7.21
C GLN A 155 -6.74 11.23 6.74
N GLU A 156 -5.59 11.59 7.30
CA GLU A 156 -4.83 12.79 6.93
C GLU A 156 -4.38 12.70 5.47
N TYR A 157 -3.84 11.53 5.07
CA TYR A 157 -3.40 11.27 3.72
C TYR A 157 -4.55 11.39 2.70
N ILE A 158 -5.69 10.74 2.98
CA ILE A 158 -6.88 10.79 2.12
C ILE A 158 -7.43 12.21 2.03
N SER A 159 -7.56 12.93 3.15
CA SER A 159 -8.05 14.32 3.18
C SER A 159 -7.17 15.27 2.37
N ALA A 160 -5.85 15.19 2.52
CA ALA A 160 -4.91 16.04 1.79
C ALA A 160 -4.99 15.82 0.26
N ASN A 161 -5.03 14.55 -0.16
CA ASN A 161 -5.11 14.21 -1.58
C ASN A 161 -6.48 14.54 -2.19
N PHE A 162 -7.58 14.42 -1.43
CA PHE A 162 -8.90 14.85 -1.88
C PHE A 162 -8.98 16.35 -2.15
N GLN A 163 -8.37 17.17 -1.29
CA GLN A 163 -8.32 18.63 -1.48
C GLN A 163 -7.51 19.02 -2.71
N SER A 164 -6.38 18.33 -2.96
CA SER A 164 -5.51 18.59 -4.12
C SER A 164 -6.17 18.31 -5.47
N GLN A 165 -7.13 17.38 -5.54
CA GLN A 165 -7.86 17.06 -6.78
C GLN A 165 -8.98 18.08 -7.11
N ARG A 166 -9.30 18.99 -6.19
CA ARG A 166 -10.35 20.02 -6.38
C ARG A 166 -9.80 21.38 -6.80
N THR A 167 -8.48 21.52 -6.83
CA THR A 167 -7.77 22.75 -7.20
C THR A 167 -7.28 22.68 -8.62
#